data_eb1ffec73eb81d28111c4797c0facf0a
#
_entry.id   eb1ffec73eb81d28111c4797c0facf0a
#
_cell.length_a   1.000
_cell.length_b   1.000
_cell.length_c   1.000
_cell.angle_alpha   90.00
_cell.angle_beta   90.00
_cell.angle_gamma   90.00
#
_symmetry.space_group_name_H-M   'P 1'
#
loop_
_entity.id
_entity.type
_entity.pdbx_description
1 polymer ?
#
loop_
_entity_poly.entity_id
_entity_poly.type
_entity_poly.pdbx_seq_one_letter_code
_entity_poly.pdbx_strand_id
1 'polypeptide(L)'
;MAGPSARMLALLSLLQVHRDWPGDELAGRLEVSPRTVRRDVDRLRGLGYRVEALRGPAGGYRLEAGSDLPPLLFDDDQAVAIALALAVAPASGADVAESAARALATVRQVMPARLRSRLDAVQAVTATSRTTTDAEVLVAVSEAVHLQEVFRFGYGDDETPHRVEPHAVVARNGRWYLLDWDADRDDWRTHRIDRIAPRMRTRVPFTPRPIPGGDAAAFVSARFKGSAVDDVWPCTGSVTTTADDARRIAPYLPEDAVVEQLEDDRARVTLGSWSWDGLAGVIAGLAVPIRVEGPDALRGAVRDLSTRLATAAD
;
A
#
# COMPACT_ATOMS: atom_id res chain seq x y z
N MET A 1 -23.49 -14.05 -33.23
CA MET A 1 -22.10 -14.57 -33.12
C MET A 1 -21.13 -13.41 -33.21
N ALA A 2 -20.27 -13.26 -32.20
CA ALA A 2 -19.20 -12.26 -32.23
C ALA A 2 -18.21 -12.53 -33.37
N GLY A 3 -17.77 -11.48 -34.07
CA GLY A 3 -16.76 -11.60 -35.11
C GLY A 3 -15.44 -12.22 -34.60
N PRO A 4 -14.54 -12.72 -35.47
CA PRO A 4 -13.33 -13.40 -35.05
C PRO A 4 -12.45 -12.58 -34.09
N SER A 5 -12.33 -11.27 -34.29
CA SER A 5 -11.56 -10.36 -33.43
C SER A 5 -12.21 -10.17 -32.06
N ALA A 6 -13.52 -9.95 -31.98
CA ALA A 6 -14.25 -9.81 -30.73
C ALA A 6 -14.18 -11.09 -29.89
N ARG A 7 -14.27 -12.27 -30.55
CA ARG A 7 -14.10 -13.56 -29.86
C ARG A 7 -12.70 -13.78 -29.34
N MET A 8 -11.67 -13.40 -30.07
CA MET A 8 -10.28 -13.51 -29.65
C MET A 8 -10.02 -12.61 -28.43
N LEU A 9 -10.59 -11.39 -28.38
CA LEU A 9 -10.52 -10.52 -27.21
C LEU A 9 -11.26 -11.11 -26.00
N ALA A 10 -12.45 -11.73 -26.22
CA ALA A 10 -13.18 -12.43 -25.17
C ALA A 10 -12.38 -13.65 -24.63
N LEU A 11 -11.72 -14.41 -25.51
CA LEU A 11 -10.82 -15.50 -25.10
C LEU A 11 -9.67 -14.97 -24.23
N LEU A 12 -9.04 -13.88 -24.63
CA LEU A 12 -7.96 -13.25 -23.87
C LEU A 12 -8.42 -12.80 -22.49
N SER A 13 -9.57 -12.13 -22.40
CA SER A 13 -10.17 -11.74 -21.12
C SER A 13 -10.40 -12.95 -20.20
N LEU A 14 -10.91 -14.05 -20.71
CA LEU A 14 -11.09 -15.27 -19.91
C LEU A 14 -9.75 -15.79 -19.40
N LEU A 15 -8.73 -15.88 -20.26
CA LEU A 15 -7.40 -16.37 -19.89
C LEU A 15 -6.66 -15.45 -18.87
N GLN A 16 -7.05 -14.18 -18.77
CA GLN A 16 -6.52 -13.23 -17.79
C GLN A 16 -7.16 -13.37 -16.39
N VAL A 17 -8.42 -13.85 -16.33
CA VAL A 17 -9.17 -13.95 -15.05
C VAL A 17 -8.78 -15.20 -14.26
N HIS A 18 -8.61 -16.33 -14.94
CA HIS A 18 -8.22 -17.60 -14.29
C HIS A 18 -6.95 -18.16 -14.92
N ARG A 19 -6.13 -18.78 -14.06
CA ARG A 19 -4.84 -19.34 -14.49
C ARG A 19 -5.00 -20.47 -15.48
N ASP A 20 -5.92 -21.41 -15.23
CA ASP A 20 -6.11 -22.64 -16.00
C ASP A 20 -7.55 -22.74 -16.50
N TRP A 21 -7.70 -22.99 -17.77
CA TRP A 21 -9.00 -23.15 -18.41
C TRP A 21 -9.11 -24.48 -19.16
N PRO A 22 -10.08 -25.35 -18.84
CA PRO A 22 -10.43 -26.49 -19.68
C PRO A 22 -10.87 -26.04 -21.07
N GLY A 23 -10.37 -26.72 -22.09
CA GLY A 23 -10.66 -26.35 -23.51
C GLY A 23 -12.15 -26.37 -23.84
N ASP A 24 -12.89 -27.36 -23.31
CA ASP A 24 -14.31 -27.49 -23.53
C ASP A 24 -15.13 -26.39 -22.83
N GLU A 25 -14.68 -25.94 -21.66
CA GLU A 25 -15.31 -24.81 -20.95
C GLU A 25 -15.13 -23.49 -21.72
N LEU A 26 -13.93 -23.23 -22.23
CA LEU A 26 -13.68 -22.09 -23.12
C LEU A 26 -14.54 -22.16 -24.37
N ALA A 27 -14.68 -23.33 -24.98
CA ALA A 27 -15.53 -23.55 -26.15
C ALA A 27 -17.01 -23.24 -25.85
N GLY A 28 -17.50 -23.70 -24.69
CA GLY A 28 -18.84 -23.41 -24.20
C GLY A 28 -19.09 -21.93 -23.94
N ARG A 29 -18.19 -21.26 -23.21
CA ARG A 29 -18.34 -19.82 -22.88
C ARG A 29 -18.26 -18.91 -24.12
N LEU A 30 -17.47 -19.31 -25.11
CA LEU A 30 -17.31 -18.54 -26.34
C LEU A 30 -18.33 -18.97 -27.44
N GLU A 31 -19.18 -19.96 -27.14
CA GLU A 31 -20.18 -20.54 -28.07
C GLU A 31 -19.54 -21.00 -29.38
N VAL A 32 -18.41 -21.68 -29.33
CA VAL A 32 -17.66 -22.16 -30.48
C VAL A 32 -17.16 -23.59 -30.30
N SER A 33 -16.66 -24.21 -31.38
CA SER A 33 -16.02 -25.52 -31.28
C SER A 33 -14.61 -25.45 -30.61
N PRO A 34 -14.15 -26.52 -29.98
CA PRO A 34 -12.76 -26.60 -29.46
C PRO A 34 -11.68 -26.34 -30.52
N ARG A 35 -11.97 -26.71 -31.79
CA ARG A 35 -11.11 -26.39 -32.93
C ARG A 35 -10.99 -24.88 -33.17
N THR A 36 -12.09 -24.14 -32.97
CA THR A 36 -12.08 -22.68 -33.08
C THR A 36 -11.28 -22.05 -31.97
N VAL A 37 -11.45 -22.52 -30.70
CA VAL A 37 -10.63 -22.07 -29.55
C VAL A 37 -9.16 -22.26 -29.84
N ARG A 38 -8.74 -23.44 -30.31
CA ARG A 38 -7.34 -23.72 -30.67
C ARG A 38 -6.80 -22.74 -31.69
N ARG A 39 -7.57 -22.44 -32.76
CA ARG A 39 -7.17 -21.48 -33.79
C ARG A 39 -7.02 -20.06 -33.25
N ASP A 40 -7.89 -19.65 -32.32
CA ASP A 40 -7.84 -18.32 -31.69
C ASP A 40 -6.67 -18.25 -30.69
N VAL A 41 -6.34 -19.33 -29.96
CA VAL A 41 -5.11 -19.45 -29.15
C VAL A 41 -3.87 -19.31 -30.02
N ASP A 42 -3.82 -19.97 -31.19
CA ASP A 42 -2.65 -19.86 -32.09
C ASP A 42 -2.48 -18.43 -32.63
N ARG A 43 -3.59 -17.70 -32.82
CA ARG A 43 -3.55 -16.27 -33.17
C ARG A 43 -3.04 -15.40 -32.03
N LEU A 44 -3.46 -15.66 -30.78
CA LEU A 44 -2.94 -14.96 -29.59
C LEU A 44 -1.43 -15.19 -29.47
N ARG A 45 -0.95 -16.41 -29.71
CA ARG A 45 0.48 -16.71 -29.73
C ARG A 45 1.22 -15.91 -30.81
N GLY A 46 0.63 -15.76 -31.99
CA GLY A 46 1.15 -14.90 -33.06
C GLY A 46 1.20 -13.41 -32.71
N LEU A 47 0.41 -12.96 -31.73
CA LEU A 47 0.42 -11.59 -31.18
C LEU A 47 1.38 -11.42 -29.99
N GLY A 48 2.16 -12.45 -29.61
CA GLY A 48 3.14 -12.39 -28.54
C GLY A 48 2.65 -12.91 -27.17
N TYR A 49 1.38 -13.36 -27.07
CA TYR A 49 0.89 -13.96 -25.84
C TYR A 49 1.45 -15.38 -25.65
N ARG A 50 1.99 -15.67 -24.46
CA ARG A 50 2.43 -17.01 -24.10
C ARG A 50 1.25 -17.82 -23.57
N VAL A 51 0.57 -18.56 -24.46
CA VAL A 51 -0.52 -19.45 -24.07
C VAL A 51 -0.02 -20.89 -24.14
N GLU A 52 0.11 -21.55 -22.98
CA GLU A 52 0.47 -22.95 -22.86
C GLU A 52 -0.75 -23.85 -23.07
N ALA A 53 -0.54 -25.01 -23.70
CA ALA A 53 -1.54 -26.07 -23.79
C ALA A 53 -1.33 -27.06 -22.64
N LEU A 54 -2.31 -27.23 -21.77
CA LEU A 54 -2.29 -28.19 -20.68
C LEU A 54 -2.64 -29.57 -21.19
N ARG A 55 -1.83 -30.59 -20.83
CA ARG A 55 -2.08 -31.98 -21.16
C ARG A 55 -2.91 -32.63 -20.05
N GLY A 56 -3.79 -33.57 -20.43
CA GLY A 56 -4.61 -34.32 -19.49
C GLY A 56 -5.98 -34.67 -20.04
N PRO A 57 -6.82 -35.44 -19.32
CA PRO A 57 -8.11 -35.88 -19.78
C PRO A 57 -9.08 -34.74 -20.15
N ALA A 58 -8.95 -33.61 -19.48
CA ALA A 58 -9.73 -32.40 -19.75
C ALA A 58 -9.02 -31.40 -20.67
N GLY A 59 -7.73 -31.58 -21.02
CA GLY A 59 -6.96 -30.66 -21.85
C GLY A 59 -7.31 -29.19 -21.69
N GLY A 60 -6.38 -28.27 -21.84
CA GLY A 60 -6.77 -26.86 -21.58
C GLY A 60 -5.73 -25.85 -22.03
N TYR A 61 -5.92 -24.63 -21.58
CA TYR A 61 -5.03 -23.51 -21.88
C TYR A 61 -4.76 -22.68 -20.66
N ARG A 62 -3.50 -22.16 -20.58
CA ARG A 62 -3.01 -21.26 -19.54
C ARG A 62 -2.29 -20.08 -20.17
N LEU A 63 -2.55 -18.87 -19.68
CA LEU A 63 -1.75 -17.71 -20.03
C LEU A 63 -0.53 -17.66 -19.08
N GLU A 64 0.67 -17.71 -19.63
CA GLU A 64 1.92 -17.61 -18.88
C GLU A 64 2.47 -16.19 -18.86
N ALA A 65 3.20 -15.86 -17.79
CA ALA A 65 3.98 -14.64 -17.72
C ALA A 65 5.12 -14.68 -18.78
N GLY A 66 5.24 -13.61 -19.56
CA GLY A 66 6.31 -13.43 -20.54
C GLY A 66 7.45 -12.59 -19.99
N SER A 67 8.54 -12.46 -20.77
CA SER A 67 9.61 -11.49 -20.51
C SER A 67 9.14 -10.03 -20.70
N ASP A 68 8.18 -9.84 -21.59
CA ASP A 68 7.57 -8.55 -21.88
C ASP A 68 6.09 -8.57 -21.53
N LEU A 69 5.56 -7.42 -21.10
CA LEU A 69 4.14 -7.27 -20.83
C LEU A 69 3.36 -7.21 -22.16
N PRO A 70 2.54 -8.22 -22.49
CA PRO A 70 1.75 -8.16 -23.72
C PRO A 70 0.65 -7.11 -23.63
N PRO A 71 0.00 -6.70 -24.73
CA PRO A 71 -1.16 -5.81 -24.68
C PRO A 71 -2.21 -6.34 -23.70
N LEU A 72 -2.62 -5.53 -22.72
CA LEU A 72 -3.61 -5.90 -21.71
C LEU A 72 -4.98 -5.34 -22.11
N LEU A 73 -6.03 -6.10 -21.84
CA LEU A 73 -7.39 -5.64 -21.96
C LEU A 73 -7.95 -5.34 -20.58
N PHE A 74 -8.48 -4.14 -20.42
CA PHE A 74 -9.13 -3.70 -19.19
C PHE A 74 -10.59 -3.37 -19.49
N ASP A 75 -11.49 -3.73 -18.58
CA ASP A 75 -12.84 -3.20 -18.58
C ASP A 75 -12.87 -1.74 -18.09
N ASP A 76 -14.04 -1.12 -18.14
CA ASP A 76 -14.23 0.29 -17.80
C ASP A 76 -13.82 0.60 -16.35
N ASP A 77 -14.17 -0.26 -15.40
CA ASP A 77 -13.88 -0.06 -13.97
C ASP A 77 -12.40 -0.29 -13.66
N GLN A 78 -11.78 -1.28 -14.28
CA GLN A 78 -10.35 -1.52 -14.20
C GLN A 78 -9.55 -0.35 -14.77
N ALA A 79 -9.95 0.19 -15.93
CA ALA A 79 -9.29 1.33 -16.55
C ALA A 79 -9.37 2.59 -15.66
N VAL A 80 -10.52 2.82 -15.02
CA VAL A 80 -10.68 3.93 -14.05
C VAL A 80 -9.82 3.71 -12.82
N ALA A 81 -9.83 2.50 -12.25
CA ALA A 81 -9.02 2.16 -11.05
C ALA A 81 -7.52 2.34 -11.31
N ILE A 82 -7.02 1.87 -12.46
CA ILE A 82 -5.62 2.04 -12.87
C ILE A 82 -5.27 3.52 -13.02
N ALA A 83 -6.12 4.30 -13.68
CA ALA A 83 -5.88 5.72 -13.88
C ALA A 83 -5.85 6.50 -12.54
N LEU A 84 -6.74 6.19 -11.60
CA LEU A 84 -6.74 6.76 -10.25
C LEU A 84 -5.48 6.36 -9.48
N ALA A 85 -5.09 5.08 -9.51
CA ALA A 85 -3.88 4.60 -8.85
C ALA A 85 -2.62 5.31 -9.40
N LEU A 86 -2.51 5.47 -10.73
CA LEU A 86 -1.41 6.20 -11.36
C LEU A 86 -1.40 7.69 -11.00
N ALA A 87 -2.57 8.31 -10.85
CA ALA A 87 -2.68 9.71 -10.45
C ALA A 87 -2.19 9.95 -9.00
N VAL A 88 -2.39 9.00 -8.08
CA VAL A 88 -1.96 9.10 -6.69
C VAL A 88 -0.59 8.46 -6.42
N ALA A 89 -0.02 7.73 -7.36
CA ALA A 89 1.27 7.06 -7.21
C ALA A 89 2.42 7.97 -6.71
N PRO A 90 2.53 9.27 -7.11
CA PRO A 90 3.55 10.17 -6.56
C PRO A 90 3.45 10.40 -5.05
N ALA A 91 2.25 10.23 -4.46
CA ALA A 91 2.05 10.37 -3.02
C ALA A 91 2.48 9.12 -2.22
N SER A 92 2.76 8.00 -2.90
CA SER A 92 3.20 6.76 -2.26
C SER A 92 4.59 6.86 -1.63
N GLY A 93 5.37 7.89 -1.97
CA GLY A 93 6.76 8.04 -1.53
C GLY A 93 7.76 7.20 -2.35
N ALA A 94 7.32 6.49 -3.39
CA ALA A 94 8.22 5.88 -4.38
C ALA A 94 8.54 6.87 -5.50
N ASP A 95 9.77 6.82 -6.02
CA ASP A 95 10.18 7.66 -7.16
C ASP A 95 9.67 7.08 -8.48
N VAL A 96 8.36 7.20 -8.68
CA VAL A 96 7.64 6.70 -9.86
C VAL A 96 6.85 7.80 -10.57
N ALA A 97 6.99 9.07 -10.16
CA ALA A 97 6.14 10.17 -10.62
C ALA A 97 6.15 10.33 -12.15
N GLU A 98 7.31 10.33 -12.78
CA GLU A 98 7.45 10.48 -14.24
C GLU A 98 6.87 9.27 -14.98
N SER A 99 7.18 8.06 -14.53
CA SER A 99 6.67 6.82 -15.14
C SER A 99 5.16 6.68 -14.98
N ALA A 100 4.63 7.05 -13.80
CA ALA A 100 3.19 7.08 -13.54
C ALA A 100 2.48 8.09 -14.44
N ALA A 101 3.05 9.30 -14.61
CA ALA A 101 2.49 10.32 -15.51
C ALA A 101 2.45 9.84 -16.96
N ARG A 102 3.52 9.22 -17.47
CA ARG A 102 3.56 8.65 -18.83
C ARG A 102 2.52 7.55 -19.00
N ALA A 103 2.44 6.62 -18.04
CA ALA A 103 1.46 5.53 -18.07
C ALA A 103 0.02 6.07 -18.02
N LEU A 104 -0.24 7.05 -17.16
CA LEU A 104 -1.56 7.70 -17.05
C LEU A 104 -1.94 8.40 -18.38
N ALA A 105 -1.02 9.11 -19.01
CA ALA A 105 -1.25 9.73 -20.31
C ALA A 105 -1.63 8.70 -21.38
N THR A 106 -0.94 7.55 -21.42
CA THR A 106 -1.24 6.43 -22.33
C THR A 106 -2.63 5.86 -22.10
N VAL A 107 -2.99 5.58 -20.83
CA VAL A 107 -4.32 5.07 -20.47
C VAL A 107 -5.41 6.08 -20.86
N ARG A 108 -5.22 7.37 -20.54
CA ARG A 108 -6.18 8.43 -20.89
C ARG A 108 -6.37 8.59 -22.40
N GLN A 109 -5.33 8.40 -23.21
CA GLN A 109 -5.39 8.53 -24.66
C GLN A 109 -6.33 7.51 -25.28
N VAL A 110 -6.31 6.26 -24.79
CA VAL A 110 -7.15 5.16 -25.31
C VAL A 110 -8.51 5.06 -24.62
N MET A 111 -8.71 5.77 -23.52
CA MET A 111 -9.93 5.73 -22.71
C MET A 111 -11.10 6.42 -23.40
N PRO A 112 -12.33 5.84 -23.41
CA PRO A 112 -13.53 6.50 -23.90
C PRO A 112 -13.82 7.85 -23.20
N ALA A 113 -14.40 8.80 -23.92
CA ALA A 113 -14.66 10.16 -23.40
C ALA A 113 -15.51 10.16 -22.11
N ARG A 114 -16.50 9.24 -21.99
CA ARG A 114 -17.34 9.10 -20.80
C ARG A 114 -16.54 8.73 -19.54
N LEU A 115 -15.46 7.99 -19.68
CA LEU A 115 -14.60 7.60 -18.55
C LEU A 115 -13.61 8.71 -18.22
N ARG A 116 -13.10 9.42 -19.23
CA ARG A 116 -12.22 10.58 -19.00
C ARG A 116 -12.89 11.65 -18.16
N SER A 117 -14.17 11.95 -18.41
CA SER A 117 -14.92 12.92 -17.62
C SER A 117 -15.08 12.50 -16.15
N ARG A 118 -15.20 11.20 -15.87
CA ARG A 118 -15.22 10.69 -14.47
C ARG A 118 -13.88 10.91 -13.77
N LEU A 119 -12.76 10.75 -14.48
CA LEU A 119 -11.42 11.01 -13.93
C LEU A 119 -11.16 12.51 -13.74
N ASP A 120 -11.61 13.34 -14.66
CA ASP A 120 -11.41 14.80 -14.58
C ASP A 120 -12.20 15.42 -13.41
N ALA A 121 -13.27 14.77 -12.98
CA ALA A 121 -14.02 15.15 -11.77
C ALA A 121 -13.25 14.85 -10.47
N VAL A 122 -12.25 13.95 -10.51
CA VAL A 122 -11.40 13.62 -9.37
C VAL A 122 -10.14 14.47 -9.44
N GLN A 123 -10.19 15.66 -8.84
CA GLN A 123 -8.98 16.49 -8.64
C GLN A 123 -8.18 15.90 -7.47
N ALA A 124 -7.32 14.94 -7.75
CA ALA A 124 -6.37 14.45 -6.76
C ALA A 124 -5.25 15.49 -6.59
N VAL A 125 -5.40 16.37 -5.61
CA VAL A 125 -4.29 17.19 -5.13
C VAL A 125 -3.49 16.31 -4.17
N THR A 126 -2.49 15.62 -4.68
CA THR A 126 -1.57 14.83 -3.86
C THR A 126 -0.49 15.73 -3.28
N ALA A 127 -0.40 15.80 -1.96
CA ALA A 127 0.79 16.34 -1.32
C ALA A 127 1.95 15.39 -1.62
N THR A 128 2.91 15.86 -2.40
CA THR A 128 4.14 15.10 -2.70
C THR A 128 4.88 14.81 -1.40
N SER A 129 5.26 13.56 -1.20
CA SER A 129 6.16 13.20 -0.08
C SER A 129 7.45 14.01 -0.20
N ARG A 130 7.90 14.58 0.92
CA ARG A 130 9.17 15.34 0.97
C ARG A 130 10.40 14.45 0.77
N THR A 131 10.24 13.15 0.85
CA THR A 131 11.31 12.15 0.71
C THR A 131 10.80 11.05 -0.20
N THR A 132 11.46 10.84 -1.33
CA THR A 132 11.15 9.76 -2.26
C THR A 132 12.12 8.60 -2.06
N THR A 133 11.60 7.39 -2.21
CA THR A 133 12.40 6.16 -2.21
C THR A 133 12.69 5.78 -3.66
N ASP A 134 13.95 5.59 -3.99
CA ASP A 134 14.37 5.12 -5.31
C ASP A 134 13.65 3.81 -5.66
N ALA A 135 13.06 3.75 -6.84
CA ALA A 135 12.30 2.59 -7.29
C ALA A 135 13.18 1.34 -7.44
N GLU A 136 14.44 1.48 -7.87
CA GLU A 136 15.38 0.35 -7.99
C GLU A 136 15.73 -0.22 -6.61
N VAL A 137 15.92 0.64 -5.61
CA VAL A 137 16.15 0.23 -4.22
C VAL A 137 14.93 -0.51 -3.67
N LEU A 138 13.73 0.01 -3.92
CA LEU A 138 12.48 -0.62 -3.48
C LEU A 138 12.31 -2.01 -4.12
N VAL A 139 12.60 -2.14 -5.40
CA VAL A 139 12.58 -3.42 -6.11
C VAL A 139 13.61 -4.38 -5.53
N ALA A 140 14.86 -3.95 -5.33
CA ALA A 140 15.92 -4.80 -4.79
C ALA A 140 15.60 -5.34 -3.39
N VAL A 141 15.02 -4.50 -2.53
CA VAL A 141 14.55 -4.92 -1.19
C VAL A 141 13.38 -5.90 -1.31
N SER A 142 12.41 -5.61 -2.18
CA SER A 142 11.24 -6.48 -2.39
C SER A 142 11.63 -7.84 -2.95
N GLU A 143 12.60 -7.90 -3.86
CA GLU A 143 13.16 -9.16 -4.37
C GLU A 143 13.84 -9.99 -3.26
N ALA A 144 14.62 -9.34 -2.39
CA ALA A 144 15.27 -10.04 -1.28
C ALA A 144 14.25 -10.65 -0.30
N VAL A 145 13.14 -9.93 -0.02
CA VAL A 145 12.01 -10.44 0.77
C VAL A 145 11.36 -11.63 0.06
N HIS A 146 11.03 -11.48 -1.23
CA HIS A 146 10.34 -12.52 -2.00
C HIS A 146 11.14 -13.82 -2.11
N LEU A 147 12.45 -13.69 -2.33
CA LEU A 147 13.37 -14.81 -2.50
C LEU A 147 13.88 -15.39 -1.16
N GLN A 148 13.51 -14.74 -0.03
CA GLN A 148 13.97 -15.12 1.31
C GLN A 148 15.50 -15.19 1.38
N GLU A 149 16.18 -14.20 0.80
CA GLU A 149 17.63 -14.09 0.78
C GLU A 149 18.12 -13.07 1.80
N VAL A 150 19.17 -13.40 2.53
CA VAL A 150 19.88 -12.46 3.43
C VAL A 150 20.26 -11.21 2.64
N PHE A 151 19.90 -10.05 3.15
CA PHE A 151 20.12 -8.77 2.51
C PHE A 151 21.27 -7.99 3.17
N ARG A 152 22.13 -7.39 2.35
CA ARG A 152 23.24 -6.54 2.81
C ARG A 152 23.11 -5.15 2.25
N PHE A 153 23.27 -4.15 3.12
CA PHE A 153 23.14 -2.75 2.74
C PHE A 153 23.94 -1.81 3.65
N GLY A 154 24.28 -0.62 3.15
CA GLY A 154 24.67 0.53 3.94
C GLY A 154 23.43 1.30 4.38
N TYR A 155 23.45 1.96 5.53
CA TYR A 155 22.30 2.67 6.06
C TYR A 155 22.64 4.11 6.48
N GLY A 156 22.16 5.08 5.70
CA GLY A 156 22.47 6.50 5.92
C GLY A 156 23.98 6.74 5.88
N ASP A 157 24.50 7.39 6.91
CA ASP A 157 25.92 7.71 7.05
C ASP A 157 26.70 6.63 7.83
N ASP A 158 26.07 5.50 8.18
CA ASP A 158 26.74 4.40 8.87
C ASP A 158 27.64 3.63 7.88
N GLU A 159 28.94 3.61 8.13
CA GLU A 159 29.92 2.88 7.33
C GLU A 159 29.81 1.36 7.51
N THR A 160 29.21 0.91 8.61
CA THR A 160 29.09 -0.51 8.94
C THR A 160 27.99 -1.16 8.10
N PRO A 161 28.31 -2.16 7.26
CA PRO A 161 27.29 -2.84 6.47
C PRO A 161 26.33 -3.63 7.36
N HIS A 162 25.05 -3.37 7.22
CA HIS A 162 24.01 -4.20 7.83
C HIS A 162 23.86 -5.52 7.07
N ARG A 163 23.62 -6.61 7.81
CA ARG A 163 23.31 -7.93 7.27
C ARG A 163 22.10 -8.49 7.99
N VAL A 164 20.98 -8.59 7.27
CA VAL A 164 19.68 -8.89 7.87
C VAL A 164 18.92 -9.96 7.10
N GLU A 165 17.93 -10.56 7.73
CA GLU A 165 16.93 -11.43 7.12
C GLU A 165 15.67 -10.60 6.82
N PRO A 166 15.42 -10.19 5.56
CA PRO A 166 14.30 -9.30 5.20
C PRO A 166 12.98 -10.07 5.20
N HIS A 167 11.95 -9.58 5.91
CA HIS A 167 10.67 -10.28 6.05
C HIS A 167 9.51 -9.58 5.36
N ALA A 168 9.45 -8.25 5.40
CA ALA A 168 8.37 -7.51 4.75
C ALA A 168 8.78 -6.10 4.33
N VAL A 169 8.12 -5.60 3.28
CA VAL A 169 8.14 -4.18 2.90
C VAL A 169 6.80 -3.56 3.29
N VAL A 170 6.83 -2.49 4.06
CA VAL A 170 5.64 -1.82 4.59
C VAL A 170 5.63 -0.36 4.15
N ALA A 171 4.53 0.07 3.51
CA ALA A 171 4.28 1.48 3.21
C ALA A 171 3.50 2.12 4.36
N ARG A 172 3.98 3.28 4.88
CA ARG A 172 3.31 4.03 5.92
C ARG A 172 3.57 5.53 5.78
N ASN A 173 2.51 6.33 5.75
CA ASN A 173 2.58 7.80 5.68
C ASN A 173 3.50 8.31 4.56
N GLY A 174 3.37 7.75 3.36
CA GLY A 174 4.18 8.12 2.19
C GLY A 174 5.66 7.76 2.29
N ARG A 175 6.02 6.81 3.15
CA ARG A 175 7.37 6.27 3.29
C ARG A 175 7.35 4.75 3.26
N TRP A 176 8.47 4.16 2.84
CA TRP A 176 8.64 2.73 2.75
C TRP A 176 9.62 2.24 3.80
N TYR A 177 9.30 1.13 4.42
CA TYR A 177 10.05 0.51 5.50
C TYR A 177 10.32 -0.96 5.20
N LEU A 178 11.54 -1.39 5.48
CA LEU A 178 11.91 -2.80 5.54
C LEU A 178 11.75 -3.28 6.98
N LEU A 179 10.95 -4.32 7.18
CA LEU A 179 10.92 -5.11 8.41
C LEU A 179 11.86 -6.29 8.23
N ASP A 180 12.83 -6.40 9.11
CA ASP A 180 13.86 -7.43 9.05
C ASP A 180 14.23 -7.97 10.44
N TRP A 181 14.87 -9.14 10.43
CA TRP A 181 15.49 -9.73 11.60
C TRP A 181 17.01 -9.52 11.53
N ASP A 182 17.56 -8.84 12.53
CA ASP A 182 19.00 -8.64 12.69
C ASP A 182 19.55 -9.80 13.53
N ALA A 183 20.20 -10.76 12.88
CA ALA A 183 20.73 -11.96 13.54
C ALA A 183 21.90 -11.65 14.49
N ASP A 184 22.61 -10.54 14.27
CA ASP A 184 23.73 -10.14 15.14
C ASP A 184 23.23 -9.53 16.46
N ARG A 185 22.01 -8.95 16.43
CA ARG A 185 21.35 -8.34 17.59
C ARG A 185 20.26 -9.19 18.21
N ASP A 186 19.87 -10.28 17.52
CA ASP A 186 18.77 -11.18 17.90
C ASP A 186 17.46 -10.41 18.14
N ASP A 187 17.13 -9.45 17.23
CA ASP A 187 15.96 -8.57 17.35
C ASP A 187 15.40 -8.17 16.00
N TRP A 188 14.08 -7.92 15.99
CA TRP A 188 13.39 -7.30 14.86
C TRP A 188 13.78 -5.84 14.69
N ARG A 189 14.05 -5.42 13.46
CA ARG A 189 14.39 -4.05 13.11
C ARG A 189 13.47 -3.51 12.02
N THR A 190 13.37 -2.19 11.97
CA THR A 190 12.64 -1.47 10.95
C THR A 190 13.54 -0.40 10.35
N HIS A 191 13.87 -0.54 9.09
CA HIS A 191 14.74 0.40 8.37
C HIS A 191 13.95 1.18 7.31
N ARG A 192 14.15 2.48 7.23
CA ARG A 192 13.59 3.30 6.14
C ARG A 192 14.32 2.97 4.85
N ILE A 193 13.56 2.62 3.80
CA ILE A 193 14.14 2.16 2.53
C ILE A 193 14.84 3.32 1.79
N ASP A 194 14.38 4.56 1.93
CA ASP A 194 15.03 5.75 1.36
C ASP A 194 16.44 6.05 1.94
N ARG A 195 16.84 5.35 3.00
CA ARG A 195 18.17 5.43 3.60
C ARG A 195 19.05 4.20 3.35
N ILE A 196 18.51 3.23 2.62
CA ILE A 196 19.18 1.97 2.29
C ILE A 196 20.02 2.16 1.02
N ALA A 197 21.30 1.80 1.08
CA ALA A 197 22.17 1.62 -0.07
C ALA A 197 22.42 0.12 -0.28
N PRO A 198 21.72 -0.54 -1.22
CA PRO A 198 21.86 -1.97 -1.46
C PRO A 198 23.31 -2.34 -1.81
N ARG A 199 23.75 -3.48 -1.29
CA ARG A 199 25.03 -4.12 -1.69
C ARG A 199 24.73 -5.29 -2.61
N MET A 200 25.81 -5.91 -3.14
CA MET A 200 25.68 -7.10 -3.99
C MET A 200 24.84 -8.18 -3.30
N ARG A 201 23.93 -8.81 -4.05
CA ARG A 201 23.06 -9.90 -3.58
C ARG A 201 23.88 -11.03 -2.97
N THR A 202 23.45 -11.51 -1.82
CA THR A 202 24.15 -12.57 -1.09
C THR A 202 23.86 -13.95 -1.63
N ARG A 203 22.65 -14.17 -2.17
CA ARG A 203 22.11 -15.48 -2.56
C ARG A 203 22.12 -16.52 -1.43
N VAL A 204 22.15 -16.05 -0.20
CA VAL A 204 22.12 -16.91 0.99
C VAL A 204 20.67 -16.98 1.46
N PRO A 205 20.03 -18.15 1.37
CA PRO A 205 18.66 -18.28 1.84
C PRO A 205 18.59 -18.26 3.37
N PHE A 206 17.44 -17.84 3.89
CA PHE A 206 17.10 -17.96 5.31
C PHE A 206 15.69 -18.57 5.47
N THR A 207 15.39 -19.08 6.65
CA THR A 207 14.04 -19.56 6.99
C THR A 207 13.27 -18.42 7.65
N PRO A 208 12.14 -17.97 7.07
CA PRO A 208 11.36 -16.88 7.65
C PRO A 208 10.92 -17.17 9.09
N ARG A 209 11.05 -16.16 9.94
CA ARG A 209 10.56 -16.18 11.31
C ARG A 209 9.11 -15.70 11.35
N PRO A 210 8.28 -16.24 12.25
CA PRO A 210 6.94 -15.70 12.45
C PRO A 210 7.04 -14.27 12.99
N ILE A 211 6.41 -13.33 12.28
CA ILE A 211 6.30 -11.94 12.75
C ILE A 211 5.40 -11.92 13.99
N PRO A 212 5.81 -11.28 15.09
CA PRO A 212 4.96 -11.15 16.27
C PRO A 212 3.63 -10.48 15.92
N GLY A 213 2.52 -11.05 16.36
CA GLY A 213 1.18 -10.61 15.98
C GLY A 213 0.70 -11.05 14.58
N GLY A 214 1.57 -11.65 13.75
CA GLY A 214 1.22 -12.22 12.45
C GLY A 214 1.06 -11.21 11.31
N ASP A 215 1.00 -9.91 11.58
CA ASP A 215 0.83 -8.83 10.60
C ASP A 215 2.02 -7.86 10.61
N ALA A 216 2.71 -7.74 9.47
CA ALA A 216 3.89 -6.88 9.35
C ALA A 216 3.56 -5.38 9.50
N ALA A 217 2.42 -4.93 8.97
CA ALA A 217 2.03 -3.53 9.04
C ALA A 217 1.65 -3.13 10.47
N ALA A 218 0.88 -3.98 11.16
CA ALA A 218 0.54 -3.80 12.57
C ALA A 218 1.80 -3.82 13.46
N PHE A 219 2.72 -4.76 13.21
CA PHE A 219 3.99 -4.84 13.95
C PHE A 219 4.87 -3.60 13.76
N VAL A 220 5.02 -3.13 12.51
CA VAL A 220 5.76 -1.90 12.23
C VAL A 220 5.07 -0.70 12.90
N SER A 221 3.73 -0.62 12.85
CA SER A 221 2.98 0.43 13.55
C SER A 221 3.20 0.40 15.04
N ALA A 222 3.15 -0.78 15.68
CA ALA A 222 3.44 -0.98 17.10
C ALA A 222 4.85 -0.50 17.48
N ARG A 223 5.85 -0.84 16.68
CA ARG A 223 7.24 -0.37 16.89
C ARG A 223 7.35 1.16 16.80
N PHE A 224 6.61 1.80 15.89
CA PHE A 224 6.52 3.26 15.83
C PHE A 224 5.80 3.87 17.04
N LYS A 225 4.96 3.12 17.71
CA LYS A 225 4.31 3.51 18.97
C LYS A 225 5.12 3.12 20.21
N GLY A 226 6.29 2.48 20.04
CA GLY A 226 7.16 2.04 21.15
C GLY A 226 6.74 0.75 21.83
N SER A 227 5.80 0.04 21.23
CA SER A 227 5.39 -1.28 21.69
C SER A 227 6.18 -2.38 20.97
N ALA A 228 6.38 -3.50 21.64
CA ALA A 228 7.04 -4.66 21.08
C ALA A 228 6.08 -5.57 20.29
N VAL A 229 4.78 -5.54 20.61
CA VAL A 229 3.79 -6.48 20.08
C VAL A 229 2.47 -5.78 19.73
N ASP A 230 1.93 -4.95 20.62
CA ASP A 230 0.59 -4.39 20.49
C ASP A 230 0.64 -3.01 19.82
N ASP A 231 -0.23 -2.78 18.83
CA ASP A 231 -0.35 -1.50 18.14
C ASP A 231 -1.08 -0.44 19.00
N VAL A 232 -0.57 -0.21 20.21
CA VAL A 232 -1.14 0.68 21.22
C VAL A 232 -0.12 1.75 21.61
N TRP A 233 -0.58 2.99 21.73
CA TRP A 233 0.23 4.08 22.22
C TRP A 233 0.53 3.95 23.72
N PRO A 234 1.74 4.32 24.19
CA PRO A 234 2.08 4.35 25.62
C PRO A 234 1.18 5.29 26.43
N CYS A 235 0.74 6.38 25.78
CA CYS A 235 -0.14 7.36 26.38
C CYS A 235 -1.41 7.47 25.51
N THR A 236 -2.53 6.97 25.99
CA THR A 236 -3.84 7.08 25.33
C THR A 236 -4.81 7.84 26.23
N GLY A 237 -5.52 8.78 25.66
CA GLY A 237 -6.48 9.58 26.43
C GLY A 237 -7.66 10.07 25.57
N SER A 238 -8.73 10.44 26.26
CA SER A 238 -9.97 10.84 25.60
C SER A 238 -10.37 12.26 25.98
N VAL A 239 -10.91 12.95 24.99
CA VAL A 239 -11.54 14.25 25.14
C VAL A 239 -12.95 14.23 24.60
N THR A 240 -13.83 15.09 25.13
CA THR A 240 -15.16 15.30 24.57
C THR A 240 -15.31 16.71 24.00
N THR A 241 -16.05 16.77 22.90
CA THR A 241 -16.43 18.00 22.21
C THR A 241 -17.86 17.88 21.67
N THR A 242 -18.38 18.88 20.96
CA THR A 242 -19.66 18.75 20.25
C THR A 242 -19.54 17.84 19.04
N ALA A 243 -20.62 17.19 18.61
CA ALA A 243 -20.64 16.38 17.41
C ALA A 243 -20.23 17.18 16.15
N ASP A 244 -20.57 18.45 16.11
CA ASP A 244 -20.27 19.39 15.04
C ASP A 244 -18.77 19.70 14.98
N ASP A 245 -18.16 20.02 16.12
CA ASP A 245 -16.73 20.22 16.25
C ASP A 245 -15.95 18.94 15.90
N ALA A 246 -16.43 17.79 16.35
CA ALA A 246 -15.79 16.50 16.02
C ALA A 246 -15.76 16.26 14.50
N ARG A 247 -16.85 16.55 13.78
CA ARG A 247 -16.88 16.48 12.31
C ARG A 247 -15.90 17.47 11.66
N ARG A 248 -15.78 18.68 12.21
CA ARG A 248 -14.87 19.72 11.70
C ARG A 248 -13.41 19.33 11.85
N ILE A 249 -13.03 18.71 12.97
CA ILE A 249 -11.65 18.30 13.22
C ILE A 249 -11.28 16.93 12.63
N ALA A 250 -12.27 16.09 12.29
CA ALA A 250 -12.04 14.74 11.78
C ALA A 250 -10.97 14.65 10.67
N PRO A 251 -10.91 15.56 9.67
CA PRO A 251 -9.88 15.52 8.64
C PRO A 251 -8.45 15.80 9.14
N TYR A 252 -8.30 16.35 10.33
CA TYR A 252 -7.01 16.74 10.94
C TYR A 252 -6.56 15.79 12.04
N LEU A 253 -7.41 14.82 12.39
CA LEU A 253 -7.06 13.81 13.39
C LEU A 253 -6.02 12.82 12.84
N PRO A 254 -5.17 12.26 13.71
CA PRO A 254 -4.33 11.11 13.35
C PRO A 254 -5.17 9.94 12.82
N GLU A 255 -4.62 9.14 11.92
CA GLU A 255 -5.33 7.99 11.29
C GLU A 255 -5.85 6.97 12.32
N ASP A 256 -5.19 6.85 13.46
CA ASP A 256 -5.53 5.94 14.54
C ASP A 256 -6.39 6.59 15.66
N ALA A 257 -6.87 7.80 15.43
CA ALA A 257 -7.85 8.43 16.32
C ALA A 257 -9.21 7.74 16.21
N VAL A 258 -9.84 7.52 17.34
CA VAL A 258 -11.20 6.94 17.41
C VAL A 258 -12.19 8.02 17.77
N VAL A 259 -13.24 8.20 16.95
CA VAL A 259 -14.31 9.15 17.20
C VAL A 259 -15.60 8.37 17.47
N GLU A 260 -16.14 8.50 18.67
CA GLU A 260 -17.39 7.88 19.11
C GLU A 260 -18.46 8.98 19.28
N GLN A 261 -19.62 8.79 18.65
CA GLN A 261 -20.77 9.65 18.91
C GLN A 261 -21.38 9.28 20.27
N LEU A 262 -21.64 10.29 21.09
CA LEU A 262 -22.31 10.15 22.37
C LEU A 262 -23.73 10.70 22.27
N GLU A 263 -24.51 10.51 23.31
CA GLU A 263 -25.82 11.18 23.48
C GLU A 263 -25.62 12.69 23.66
N ASP A 264 -26.68 13.48 23.52
CA ASP A 264 -26.71 14.94 23.71
C ASP A 264 -25.78 15.74 22.76
N ASP A 265 -25.72 15.35 21.47
CA ASP A 265 -24.93 16.05 20.45
C ASP A 265 -23.45 16.21 20.80
N ARG A 266 -22.91 15.23 21.52
CA ARG A 266 -21.49 15.18 21.91
C ARG A 266 -20.77 14.06 21.19
N ALA A 267 -19.46 14.21 21.09
CA ALA A 267 -18.56 13.17 20.60
C ALA A 267 -17.35 13.02 21.52
N ARG A 268 -16.88 11.77 21.67
CA ARG A 268 -15.62 11.43 22.32
C ARG A 268 -14.57 11.21 21.25
N VAL A 269 -13.42 11.81 21.41
CA VAL A 269 -12.24 11.61 20.57
C VAL A 269 -11.15 10.99 21.42
N THR A 270 -10.76 9.76 21.09
CA THR A 270 -9.66 9.05 21.73
C THR A 270 -8.43 9.15 20.87
N LEU A 271 -7.31 9.57 21.46
CA LEU A 271 -6.04 9.86 20.80
C LEU A 271 -4.90 9.19 21.56
N GLY A 272 -3.81 8.94 20.85
CA GLY A 272 -2.59 8.39 21.43
C GLY A 272 -1.34 9.18 21.09
N SER A 273 -0.31 9.07 21.93
CA SER A 273 1.00 9.65 21.71
C SER A 273 2.09 8.93 22.50
N TRP A 274 3.36 9.24 22.20
CA TRP A 274 4.54 8.76 22.92
C TRP A 274 4.64 9.25 24.36
N SER A 275 4.08 10.43 24.62
CA SER A 275 4.12 11.07 25.94
C SER A 275 2.84 11.84 26.18
N TRP A 276 2.56 12.08 27.46
CA TRP A 276 1.42 12.91 27.87
C TRP A 276 1.54 14.35 27.38
N ASP A 277 2.75 14.91 27.38
CA ASP A 277 3.04 16.24 26.82
C ASP A 277 2.78 16.30 25.32
N GLY A 278 3.21 15.26 24.58
CA GLY A 278 2.93 15.14 23.15
C GLY A 278 1.43 15.06 22.87
N LEU A 279 0.69 14.27 23.67
CA LEU A 279 -0.76 14.15 23.53
C LEU A 279 -1.47 15.46 23.86
N ALA A 280 -1.05 16.16 24.91
CA ALA A 280 -1.56 17.49 25.24
C ALA A 280 -1.32 18.50 24.10
N GLY A 281 -0.15 18.45 23.44
CA GLY A 281 0.17 19.26 22.28
C GLY A 281 -0.75 18.99 21.08
N VAL A 282 -1.01 17.71 20.77
CA VAL A 282 -1.96 17.31 19.72
C VAL A 282 -3.36 17.85 20.01
N ILE A 283 -3.82 17.67 21.25
CA ILE A 283 -5.15 18.13 21.70
C ILE A 283 -5.26 19.65 21.60
N ALA A 284 -4.24 20.40 22.04
CA ALA A 284 -4.22 21.86 21.93
C ALA A 284 -4.30 22.35 20.47
N GLY A 285 -3.73 21.59 19.52
CA GLY A 285 -3.77 21.89 18.10
C GLY A 285 -5.13 21.70 17.43
N LEU A 286 -6.12 21.06 18.09
CA LEU A 286 -7.44 20.80 17.51
C LEU A 286 -8.27 22.08 17.32
N ALA A 287 -7.93 23.17 18.02
CA ALA A 287 -8.56 24.49 17.91
C ALA A 287 -10.10 24.49 18.04
N VAL A 288 -10.62 23.60 18.89
CA VAL A 288 -12.05 23.52 19.25
C VAL A 288 -12.21 23.43 20.76
N PRO A 289 -13.36 23.82 21.32
CA PRO A 289 -13.64 23.61 22.73
C PRO A 289 -13.67 22.12 23.06
N ILE A 290 -12.85 21.71 24.02
CA ILE A 290 -12.72 20.33 24.46
C ILE A 290 -12.81 20.21 25.98
N ARG A 291 -13.20 19.02 26.43
CA ARG A 291 -13.09 18.63 27.83
C ARG A 291 -12.32 17.33 27.93
N VAL A 292 -11.25 17.28 28.71
CA VAL A 292 -10.47 16.07 28.95
C VAL A 292 -11.27 15.13 29.86
N GLU A 293 -11.58 13.94 29.36
CA GLU A 293 -12.24 12.89 30.15
C GLU A 293 -11.26 12.07 30.98
N GLY A 294 -10.07 11.89 30.48
CA GLY A 294 -9.05 11.15 31.21
C GLY A 294 -7.94 10.61 30.29
N PRO A 295 -6.96 9.96 30.89
CA PRO A 295 -6.70 9.78 32.32
C PRO A 295 -6.18 11.06 33.02
N ASP A 296 -5.98 10.99 34.36
CA ASP A 296 -5.49 12.14 35.15
C ASP A 296 -4.12 12.64 34.72
N ALA A 297 -3.26 11.74 34.21
CA ALA A 297 -1.97 12.09 33.64
C ALA A 297 -2.13 13.08 32.45
N LEU A 298 -3.12 12.86 31.58
CA LEU A 298 -3.44 13.76 30.47
C LEU A 298 -3.94 15.10 30.97
N ARG A 299 -4.82 15.11 32.00
CA ARG A 299 -5.28 16.37 32.62
C ARG A 299 -4.12 17.18 33.23
N GLY A 300 -3.14 16.50 33.82
CA GLY A 300 -1.89 17.10 34.30
C GLY A 300 -1.12 17.76 33.15
N ALA A 301 -0.81 17.01 32.13
CA ALA A 301 -0.04 17.49 30.98
C ALA A 301 -0.71 18.68 30.26
N VAL A 302 -2.05 18.67 30.14
CA VAL A 302 -2.78 19.80 29.56
C VAL A 302 -2.69 21.06 30.42
N ARG A 303 -2.74 20.94 31.77
CA ARG A 303 -2.51 22.08 32.68
C ARG A 303 -1.10 22.62 32.58
N ASP A 304 -0.10 21.75 32.57
CA ASP A 304 1.30 22.15 32.46
C ASP A 304 1.59 22.83 31.11
N LEU A 305 1.03 22.33 30.03
CA LEU A 305 1.12 22.97 28.71
C LEU A 305 0.46 24.35 28.72
N SER A 306 -0.74 24.48 29.30
CA SER A 306 -1.43 25.78 29.44
C SER A 306 -0.59 26.79 30.20
N THR A 307 0.04 26.39 31.30
CA THR A 307 0.93 27.25 32.09
C THR A 307 2.15 27.69 31.30
N ARG A 308 2.80 26.77 30.59
CA ARG A 308 3.96 27.09 29.73
C ARG A 308 3.60 28.06 28.62
N LEU A 309 2.45 27.86 27.97
CA LEU A 309 2.00 28.75 26.89
C LEU A 309 1.62 30.14 27.41
N ALA A 310 0.97 30.23 28.58
CA ALA A 310 0.67 31.50 29.21
C ALA A 310 1.95 32.30 29.53
N THR A 311 2.96 31.64 30.12
CA THR A 311 4.27 32.27 30.44
C THR A 311 5.04 32.67 29.16
N ALA A 312 4.85 31.97 28.04
CA ALA A 312 5.52 32.29 26.78
C ALA A 312 4.86 33.45 26.01
N ALA A 313 3.65 33.86 26.42
CA ALA A 313 2.90 34.97 25.80
C ALA A 313 3.13 36.31 26.52
N ASP A 314 3.71 36.29 27.74
CA ASP A 314 4.13 37.45 28.51
C ASP A 314 5.58 37.89 28.15
#